data_438a7626772e5b2ba34a1c39636ac6f2
#
_entry.id   438a7626772e5b2ba34a1c39636ac6f2
#
_cell.length_a   1.000
_cell.length_b   1.000
_cell.length_c   1.000
_cell.angle_alpha   90.00
_cell.angle_beta   90.00
_cell.angle_gamma   90.00
#
_symmetry.space_group_name_H-M   'P 1'
#
loop_
_entity.id
_entity.type
_entity.pdbx_description
1 polymer ?
#
loop_
_entity_poly.entity_id
_entity_poly.type
_entity_poly.pdbx_seq_one_letter_code
_entity_poly.pdbx_strand_id
1 'polypeptide(L)'
;RYYEPVSEDLGAGKRPEMEIYAEGLGEYLQKVRQTVCGNNQKKLDDFKVYLVAHSMGGLVVRCWLQNLRSKEAKPVNVEKIFTYATPHSGIDFRGIGNVPKLIKINNTENFQTDRMRQYLKIPKTKPVNSLNNKFPEERFFSLIGTNSKDYTAVAGLSRKVVGPLSDGLVQIKNASVKGTPRAYVHRAHSGHYGIVNSEEGYQNLKRFFFGDISVQGNLIINKITFPKKIEQAKKKGKKVRAAYHLEVVTKVRDARWDMYRRTVDDGSAIYINHDEIDGKQKTVRLFSSFLSKNAIIKNSKYM
;
A
#
# COMPACT_ATOMS: atom_id res chain seq x y z
N ARG A 1 -18.43 -3.17 -2.38
CA ARG A 1 -18.88 -1.77 -2.15
C ARG A 1 -19.45 -1.71 -0.75
N TYR A 2 -18.97 -0.79 0.08
CA TYR A 2 -19.68 -0.43 1.29
C TYR A 2 -20.94 0.31 0.83
N TYR A 3 -22.08 -0.37 0.86
CA TYR A 3 -23.34 0.32 0.82
C TYR A 3 -23.47 0.95 2.20
N GLU A 4 -23.20 2.24 2.28
CA GLU A 4 -23.78 3.02 3.34
C GLU A 4 -25.30 2.76 3.25
N PRO A 5 -25.96 2.46 4.36
CA PRO A 5 -27.40 2.66 4.37
C PRO A 5 -27.58 4.06 3.85
N VAL A 6 -28.27 4.20 2.71
CA VAL A 6 -28.58 5.49 2.14
C VAL A 6 -29.36 6.19 3.25
N SER A 7 -28.68 7.04 4.02
CA SER A 7 -29.37 7.94 4.89
C SER A 7 -30.17 8.79 3.95
N GLU A 8 -31.48 8.90 4.19
CA GLU A 8 -32.41 9.67 3.41
C GLU A 8 -31.99 11.15 3.29
N ASP A 9 -31.02 11.57 4.08
CA ASP A 9 -30.32 12.85 4.01
C ASP A 9 -29.07 12.74 3.14
N LEU A 10 -29.18 13.19 1.90
CA LEU A 10 -28.10 13.39 0.95
C LEU A 10 -26.92 14.13 1.62
N GLY A 11 -26.03 13.40 2.29
CA GLY A 11 -24.71 13.88 2.69
C GLY A 11 -24.59 14.52 4.08
N ALA A 12 -25.58 14.46 4.94
CA ALA A 12 -25.55 15.04 6.30
C ALA A 12 -25.35 14.01 7.44
N GLY A 13 -25.31 12.71 7.13
CA GLY A 13 -25.15 11.66 8.15
C GLY A 13 -23.73 11.59 8.71
N LYS A 14 -23.61 11.48 10.03
CA LYS A 14 -22.35 11.14 10.71
C LYS A 14 -21.96 9.72 10.28
N ARG A 15 -20.86 9.57 9.53
CA ARG A 15 -20.41 8.25 9.07
C ARG A 15 -20.00 7.38 10.24
N PRO A 16 -20.27 6.05 10.17
CA PRO A 16 -19.88 5.10 11.19
C PRO A 16 -18.38 5.14 11.48
N GLU A 17 -18.02 4.76 12.70
CA GLU A 17 -16.64 4.54 13.07
C GLU A 17 -16.03 3.34 12.33
N MET A 18 -14.72 3.29 12.23
CA MET A 18 -13.99 2.25 11.48
C MET A 18 -14.33 0.83 11.98
N GLU A 19 -14.55 0.70 13.27
CA GLU A 19 -14.89 -0.58 13.92
C GLU A 19 -16.22 -1.15 13.42
N ILE A 20 -17.24 -0.32 13.19
CA ILE A 20 -18.55 -0.75 12.68
C ILE A 20 -18.42 -1.33 11.26
N TYR A 21 -17.63 -0.68 10.39
CA TYR A 21 -17.34 -1.25 9.08
C TYR A 21 -16.58 -2.58 9.15
N ALA A 22 -15.67 -2.68 10.11
CA ALA A 22 -14.88 -3.89 10.32
C ALA A 22 -15.70 -5.05 10.90
N GLU A 23 -16.66 -4.77 11.80
CA GLU A 23 -17.65 -5.73 12.31
C GLU A 23 -18.52 -6.25 11.15
N GLY A 24 -19.08 -5.34 10.35
CA GLY A 24 -19.86 -5.72 9.16
C GLY A 24 -19.08 -6.55 8.16
N LEU A 25 -17.76 -6.31 8.00
CA LEU A 25 -16.90 -7.18 7.18
C LEU A 25 -16.82 -8.59 7.77
N GLY A 26 -16.60 -8.73 9.08
CA GLY A 26 -16.55 -10.04 9.77
C GLY A 26 -17.85 -10.83 9.59
N GLU A 27 -18.99 -10.19 9.85
CA GLU A 27 -20.33 -10.79 9.66
C GLU A 27 -20.56 -11.21 8.20
N TYR A 28 -20.18 -10.36 7.26
CA TYR A 28 -20.31 -10.69 5.84
C TYR A 28 -19.48 -11.90 5.45
N LEU A 29 -18.23 -11.99 5.91
CA LEU A 29 -17.36 -13.14 5.65
C LEU A 29 -17.92 -14.44 6.23
N GLN A 30 -18.55 -14.38 7.42
CA GLN A 30 -19.24 -15.54 8.02
C GLN A 30 -20.45 -15.98 7.16
N LYS A 31 -21.26 -15.02 6.70
CA LYS A 31 -22.39 -15.31 5.79
C LYS A 31 -21.91 -15.96 4.48
N VAL A 32 -20.84 -15.43 3.86
CA VAL A 32 -20.25 -16.01 2.65
C VAL A 32 -19.79 -17.45 2.92
N ARG A 33 -19.07 -17.69 4.03
CA ARG A 33 -18.63 -19.04 4.43
C ARG A 33 -19.81 -19.98 4.55
N GLN A 34 -20.86 -19.57 5.27
CA GLN A 34 -22.06 -20.40 5.44
C GLN A 34 -22.78 -20.67 4.12
N THR A 35 -22.91 -19.67 3.26
CA THR A 35 -23.56 -19.81 1.94
C THR A 35 -22.79 -20.77 1.04
N VAL A 36 -21.45 -20.68 1.01
CA VAL A 36 -20.59 -21.51 0.14
C VAL A 36 -20.46 -22.95 0.66
N CYS A 37 -20.35 -23.11 1.97
CA CYS A 37 -20.05 -24.41 2.58
C CYS A 37 -21.29 -25.18 3.03
N GLY A 38 -22.41 -24.49 3.29
CA GLY A 38 -23.61 -25.08 3.89
C GLY A 38 -23.29 -25.74 5.22
N ASN A 39 -23.80 -26.93 5.40
CA ASN A 39 -23.58 -27.76 6.63
C ASN A 39 -22.39 -28.73 6.48
N ASN A 40 -21.58 -28.60 5.43
CA ASN A 40 -20.44 -29.49 5.22
C ASN A 40 -19.25 -29.06 6.08
N GLN A 41 -19.00 -29.78 7.17
CA GLN A 41 -17.98 -29.44 8.16
C GLN A 41 -16.57 -29.34 7.53
N LYS A 42 -16.21 -30.29 6.64
CA LYS A 42 -14.91 -30.25 5.96
C LYS A 42 -14.72 -28.98 5.12
N LYS A 43 -15.77 -28.58 4.36
CA LYS A 43 -15.72 -27.32 3.59
C LYS A 43 -15.63 -26.10 4.51
N LEU A 44 -16.30 -26.11 5.66
CA LEU A 44 -16.25 -25.04 6.65
C LEU A 44 -14.84 -24.89 7.26
N ASP A 45 -14.16 -26.01 7.51
CA ASP A 45 -12.81 -26.01 8.09
C ASP A 45 -11.76 -25.61 7.05
N ASP A 46 -11.92 -26.02 5.80
CA ASP A 46 -11.02 -25.70 4.69
C ASP A 46 -11.28 -24.31 4.06
N PHE A 47 -12.37 -23.65 4.49
CA PHE A 47 -12.75 -22.37 3.88
C PHE A 47 -11.73 -21.27 4.17
N LYS A 48 -11.26 -20.66 3.10
CA LYS A 48 -10.33 -19.54 3.15
C LYS A 48 -10.65 -18.49 2.08
N VAL A 49 -10.30 -17.25 2.36
CA VAL A 49 -10.57 -16.12 1.48
C VAL A 49 -9.31 -15.38 1.09
N TYR A 50 -9.34 -14.79 -0.09
CA TYR A 50 -8.42 -13.76 -0.53
C TYR A 50 -9.13 -12.41 -0.41
N LEU A 51 -8.51 -11.44 0.24
CA LEU A 51 -9.10 -10.12 0.41
C LEU A 51 -8.44 -9.11 -0.50
N VAL A 52 -9.27 -8.36 -1.23
CA VAL A 52 -8.85 -7.24 -2.07
C VAL A 52 -9.54 -5.99 -1.57
N ALA A 53 -8.77 -4.93 -1.32
CA ALA A 53 -9.32 -3.70 -0.80
C ALA A 53 -8.68 -2.47 -1.48
N HIS A 54 -9.45 -1.40 -1.62
CA HIS A 54 -9.01 -0.13 -2.16
C HIS A 54 -9.19 0.98 -1.11
N SER A 55 -8.23 1.89 -1.01
CA SER A 55 -8.31 3.09 -0.18
C SER A 55 -8.67 2.76 1.28
N MET A 56 -9.69 3.41 1.86
CA MET A 56 -10.20 3.15 3.21
C MET A 56 -10.53 1.67 3.45
N GLY A 57 -10.94 0.93 2.43
CA GLY A 57 -11.25 -0.48 2.54
C GLY A 57 -10.10 -1.33 3.09
N GLY A 58 -8.86 -0.97 2.79
CA GLY A 58 -7.69 -1.63 3.38
C GLY A 58 -7.52 -1.37 4.87
N LEU A 59 -7.99 -0.22 5.38
CA LEU A 59 -8.01 0.07 6.81
C LEU A 59 -9.12 -0.72 7.52
N VAL A 60 -10.28 -0.89 6.88
CA VAL A 60 -11.36 -1.74 7.39
C VAL A 60 -10.89 -3.19 7.53
N VAL A 61 -10.23 -3.72 6.49
CA VAL A 61 -9.63 -5.08 6.54
C VAL A 61 -8.62 -5.18 7.69
N ARG A 62 -7.75 -4.19 7.86
CA ARG A 62 -6.77 -4.19 8.96
C ARG A 62 -7.44 -4.08 10.33
N CYS A 63 -8.47 -3.26 10.47
CA CYS A 63 -9.22 -3.12 11.72
C CYS A 63 -9.85 -4.47 12.11
N TRP A 64 -10.55 -5.11 11.19
CA TRP A 64 -11.09 -6.45 11.43
C TRP A 64 -10.00 -7.45 11.80
N LEU A 65 -8.96 -7.54 11.00
CA LEU A 65 -7.87 -8.51 11.14
C LEU A 65 -7.11 -8.36 12.47
N GLN A 66 -6.78 -7.12 12.86
CA GLN A 66 -5.91 -6.84 14.01
C GLN A 66 -6.64 -6.68 15.32
N ASN A 67 -7.92 -6.27 15.30
CA ASN A 67 -8.71 -5.97 16.49
C ASN A 67 -9.87 -6.94 16.73
N LEU A 68 -10.65 -7.28 15.69
CA LEU A 68 -11.94 -7.94 15.86
C LEU A 68 -11.90 -9.44 15.60
N ARG A 69 -11.16 -9.88 14.58
CA ARG A 69 -11.09 -11.28 14.15
C ARG A 69 -10.78 -12.26 15.28
N SER A 70 -9.90 -11.89 16.21
CA SER A 70 -9.54 -12.76 17.34
C SER A 70 -10.62 -12.91 18.40
N LYS A 71 -11.70 -12.12 18.30
CA LYS A 71 -12.86 -12.20 19.20
C LYS A 71 -13.99 -13.06 18.63
N GLU A 72 -13.89 -13.45 17.36
CA GLU A 72 -14.84 -14.33 16.71
C GLU A 72 -14.66 -15.78 17.21
N ALA A 73 -15.75 -16.48 17.48
CA ALA A 73 -15.69 -17.87 17.93
C ALA A 73 -15.05 -18.82 16.90
N LYS A 74 -15.32 -18.56 15.62
CA LYS A 74 -14.76 -19.32 14.49
C LYS A 74 -14.33 -18.34 13.38
N PRO A 75 -13.17 -17.68 13.49
CA PRO A 75 -12.75 -16.68 12.53
C PRO A 75 -12.49 -17.29 11.15
N VAL A 76 -12.88 -16.56 10.10
CA VAL A 76 -12.61 -16.96 8.71
C VAL A 76 -11.10 -16.92 8.44
N ASN A 77 -10.57 -17.95 7.77
CA ASN A 77 -9.18 -18.01 7.37
C ASN A 77 -8.93 -17.09 6.17
N VAL A 78 -7.93 -16.23 6.32
CA VAL A 78 -7.47 -15.34 5.23
C VAL A 78 -6.19 -15.92 4.65
N GLU A 79 -6.20 -16.18 3.36
CA GLU A 79 -5.02 -16.70 2.66
C GLU A 79 -4.03 -15.58 2.33
N LYS A 80 -4.46 -14.55 1.62
CA LYS A 80 -3.65 -13.37 1.27
C LYS A 80 -4.51 -12.12 1.23
N ILE A 81 -3.87 -10.96 1.43
CA ILE A 81 -4.52 -9.65 1.38
C ILE A 81 -3.77 -8.77 0.37
N PHE A 82 -4.51 -8.14 -0.53
CA PHE A 82 -3.99 -7.18 -1.49
C PHE A 82 -4.70 -5.84 -1.33
N THR A 83 -3.93 -4.77 -1.17
CA THR A 83 -4.48 -3.42 -1.03
C THR A 83 -4.02 -2.50 -2.14
N TYR A 84 -4.95 -1.72 -2.69
CA TYR A 84 -4.72 -0.66 -3.66
C TYR A 84 -4.78 0.69 -2.96
N ALA A 85 -3.75 1.50 -3.07
CA ALA A 85 -3.75 2.90 -2.64
C ALA A 85 -4.33 3.15 -1.24
N THR A 86 -4.11 2.24 -0.30
CA THR A 86 -4.61 2.35 1.07
C THR A 86 -3.67 3.22 1.92
N PRO A 87 -4.20 4.21 2.66
CA PRO A 87 -3.40 5.08 3.54
C PRO A 87 -3.01 4.37 4.85
N HIS A 88 -2.12 3.39 4.77
CA HIS A 88 -1.73 2.53 5.89
C HIS A 88 -1.06 3.26 7.07
N SER A 89 -0.52 4.47 6.81
CA SER A 89 0.00 5.37 7.85
C SER A 89 -0.89 6.61 8.08
N GLY A 90 -2.09 6.61 7.50
CA GLY A 90 -3.01 7.74 7.58
C GLY A 90 -2.80 8.80 6.52
N ILE A 91 -3.56 9.88 6.64
CA ILE A 91 -3.47 11.05 5.77
C ILE A 91 -3.28 12.27 6.66
N ASP A 92 -2.24 13.05 6.39
CA ASP A 92 -2.00 14.28 7.13
C ASP A 92 -2.75 15.45 6.47
N PHE A 93 -3.81 15.90 7.12
CA PHE A 93 -4.62 17.03 6.65
C PHE A 93 -4.18 18.38 7.21
N ARG A 94 -3.17 18.45 8.10
CA ARG A 94 -2.79 19.67 8.84
C ARG A 94 -2.18 20.77 7.99
N GLY A 95 -1.71 20.47 6.79
CA GLY A 95 -1.20 21.46 5.84
C GLY A 95 -2.24 21.96 4.82
N ILE A 96 -3.48 21.55 4.94
CA ILE A 96 -4.51 21.68 3.92
C ILE A 96 -5.54 22.71 4.41
N GLY A 97 -5.38 23.98 4.02
CA GLY A 97 -6.29 25.09 4.41
C GLY A 97 -7.76 24.87 4.02
N ASN A 98 -8.03 24.12 2.95
CA ASN A 98 -9.37 23.71 2.52
C ASN A 98 -9.38 22.22 2.19
N VAL A 99 -9.68 21.39 3.19
CA VAL A 99 -9.91 19.94 2.96
C VAL A 99 -11.11 19.79 2.01
N PRO A 100 -10.97 19.13 0.87
CA PRO A 100 -12.07 18.92 -0.06
C PRO A 100 -13.31 18.34 0.62
N LYS A 101 -14.51 18.80 0.24
CA LYS A 101 -15.77 18.34 0.84
C LYS A 101 -15.86 16.79 0.87
N LEU A 102 -15.38 16.12 -0.18
CA LEU A 102 -15.35 14.66 -0.28
C LEU A 102 -14.55 14.00 0.84
N ILE A 103 -13.50 14.66 1.34
CA ILE A 103 -12.66 14.18 2.45
C ILE A 103 -13.29 14.56 3.79
N LYS A 104 -13.89 15.75 3.89
CA LYS A 104 -14.65 16.19 5.09
C LYS A 104 -15.85 15.30 5.40
N ILE A 105 -16.52 14.78 4.35
CA ILE A 105 -17.66 13.87 4.47
C ILE A 105 -17.25 12.51 5.07
N ASN A 106 -15.97 12.12 5.00
CA ASN A 106 -15.49 10.75 5.32
C ASN A 106 -14.92 10.59 6.72
N ASN A 107 -15.38 11.34 7.73
CA ASN A 107 -14.81 11.28 9.08
C ASN A 107 -13.26 11.26 9.04
N THR A 108 -12.67 12.44 8.77
CA THR A 108 -11.21 12.61 8.60
C THR A 108 -10.39 12.09 9.80
N GLU A 109 -11.03 11.98 10.96
CA GLU A 109 -10.44 11.44 12.17
C GLU A 109 -9.97 9.98 12.00
N ASN A 110 -10.67 9.18 11.21
CA ASN A 110 -10.29 7.80 10.94
C ASN A 110 -8.92 7.65 10.26
N PHE A 111 -8.39 8.73 9.67
CA PHE A 111 -7.07 8.74 9.02
C PHE A 111 -5.98 9.38 9.88
N GLN A 112 -6.32 9.88 11.08
CA GLN A 112 -5.34 10.42 12.03
C GLN A 112 -4.61 9.27 12.74
N THR A 113 -3.31 9.43 12.94
CA THR A 113 -2.43 8.39 13.50
C THR A 113 -2.92 7.87 14.86
N ASP A 114 -3.38 8.76 15.75
CA ASP A 114 -3.82 8.35 17.09
C ASP A 114 -5.12 7.54 17.04
N ARG A 115 -6.09 7.96 16.21
CA ARG A 115 -7.32 7.21 16.00
C ARG A 115 -7.05 5.85 15.33
N MET A 116 -6.14 5.83 14.34
CA MET A 116 -5.69 4.59 13.70
C MET A 116 -5.09 3.62 14.71
N ARG A 117 -4.25 4.08 15.62
CA ARG A 117 -3.68 3.23 16.68
C ARG A 117 -4.76 2.59 17.55
N GLN A 118 -5.84 3.33 17.85
CA GLN A 118 -6.94 2.83 18.67
C GLN A 118 -7.66 1.66 17.98
N TYR A 119 -8.15 1.85 16.76
CA TYR A 119 -8.93 0.80 16.08
C TYR A 119 -8.06 -0.32 15.49
N LEU A 120 -6.76 -0.08 15.22
CA LEU A 120 -5.82 -1.13 14.80
C LEU A 120 -5.15 -1.86 15.97
N LYS A 121 -5.37 -1.43 17.21
CA LYS A 121 -4.71 -1.97 18.43
C LYS A 121 -3.18 -2.00 18.30
N ILE A 122 -2.59 -0.87 17.85
CA ILE A 122 -1.13 -0.74 17.69
C ILE A 122 -0.56 0.08 18.83
N PRO A 123 0.40 -0.45 19.60
CA PRO A 123 1.05 0.28 20.69
C PRO A 123 1.90 1.43 20.15
N LYS A 124 2.11 2.48 20.97
CA LYS A 124 2.89 3.67 20.58
C LYS A 124 4.34 3.34 20.21
N THR A 125 4.89 2.24 20.69
CA THR A 125 6.25 1.75 20.39
C THR A 125 6.43 1.18 18.98
N LYS A 126 5.33 0.87 18.27
CA LYS A 126 5.35 0.37 16.89
C LYS A 126 4.82 1.40 15.90
N PRO A 127 5.29 1.42 14.64
CA PRO A 127 4.73 2.31 13.64
C PRO A 127 3.27 1.92 13.32
N VAL A 128 2.43 2.91 13.02
CA VAL A 128 0.98 2.74 12.80
C VAL A 128 0.65 1.82 11.61
N ASN A 129 1.56 1.69 10.66
CA ASN A 129 1.44 0.78 9.52
C ASN A 129 1.97 -0.64 9.78
N SER A 130 2.20 -1.02 11.04
CA SER A 130 2.55 -2.40 11.41
C SER A 130 1.32 -3.31 11.44
N LEU A 131 1.49 -4.57 11.07
CA LEU A 131 0.47 -5.62 11.29
C LEU A 131 0.46 -6.12 12.75
N ASN A 132 1.38 -5.66 13.58
CA ASN A 132 1.48 -6.00 14.99
C ASN A 132 1.49 -7.52 15.26
N ASN A 133 2.12 -8.30 14.38
CA ASN A 133 2.19 -9.78 14.42
C ASN A 133 0.81 -10.48 14.37
N LYS A 134 -0.23 -9.79 13.88
CA LYS A 134 -1.58 -10.36 13.75
C LYS A 134 -1.81 -11.07 12.42
N PHE A 135 -0.91 -10.88 11.47
CA PHE A 135 -0.94 -11.52 10.16
C PHE A 135 0.49 -11.62 9.58
N PRO A 136 0.82 -12.68 8.82
CA PRO A 136 2.13 -12.81 8.16
C PRO A 136 2.37 -11.71 7.15
N GLU A 137 3.53 -11.03 7.24
CA GLU A 137 3.85 -9.88 6.39
C GLU A 137 3.96 -10.27 4.91
N GLU A 138 4.47 -11.45 4.61
CA GLU A 138 4.62 -11.99 3.25
C GLU A 138 3.29 -12.28 2.54
N ARG A 139 2.20 -12.39 3.30
CA ARG A 139 0.84 -12.62 2.80
C ARG A 139 0.01 -11.35 2.64
N PHE A 140 0.62 -10.19 2.87
CA PHE A 140 0.00 -8.88 2.72
C PHE A 140 0.73 -8.06 1.65
N PHE A 141 0.04 -7.56 0.63
CA PHE A 141 0.63 -6.76 -0.44
C PHE A 141 0.03 -5.36 -0.51
N SER A 142 0.89 -4.36 -0.70
CA SER A 142 0.48 -2.98 -0.89
C SER A 142 0.84 -2.50 -2.30
N LEU A 143 -0.15 -2.22 -3.15
CA LEU A 143 0.05 -1.55 -4.44
C LEU A 143 -0.15 -0.05 -4.29
N ILE A 144 0.84 0.72 -4.71
CA ILE A 144 0.97 2.15 -4.44
C ILE A 144 0.93 2.92 -5.75
N GLY A 145 -0.02 3.86 -5.86
CA GLY A 145 -0.08 4.78 -6.98
C GLY A 145 0.90 5.95 -6.80
N THR A 146 1.44 6.45 -7.92
CA THR A 146 2.41 7.56 -7.90
C THR A 146 2.01 8.73 -8.81
N ASN A 147 0.84 8.66 -9.45
CA ASN A 147 0.35 9.71 -10.34
C ASN A 147 -0.61 10.66 -9.63
N SER A 148 -0.09 11.79 -9.20
CA SER A 148 -0.90 12.84 -8.56
C SER A 148 -1.61 13.77 -9.55
N LYS A 149 -1.28 13.69 -10.86
CA LYS A 149 -1.80 14.63 -11.88
C LYS A 149 -3.20 14.24 -12.35
N ASP A 150 -3.46 12.94 -12.50
CA ASP A 150 -4.67 12.42 -13.13
C ASP A 150 -5.79 12.07 -12.13
N TYR A 151 -5.65 12.47 -10.90
CA TYR A 151 -6.71 12.33 -9.89
C TYR A 151 -7.71 13.48 -9.99
N THR A 152 -8.87 13.20 -10.61
CA THR A 152 -9.87 14.21 -10.98
C THR A 152 -10.99 14.41 -9.94
N ALA A 153 -11.00 13.68 -8.84
CA ALA A 153 -12.12 13.67 -7.88
C ALA A 153 -12.44 15.03 -7.24
N VAL A 154 -11.56 16.04 -7.38
CA VAL A 154 -11.77 17.38 -6.82
C VAL A 154 -11.20 18.47 -7.76
N ALA A 155 -11.67 18.53 -9.01
CA ALA A 155 -11.42 19.68 -9.90
C ALA A 155 -9.97 20.22 -9.89
N GLY A 156 -8.95 19.35 -10.00
CA GLY A 156 -7.54 19.75 -10.05
C GLY A 156 -6.92 20.24 -8.74
N LEU A 157 -7.67 20.29 -7.63
CA LEU A 157 -7.19 20.74 -6.32
C LEU A 157 -6.35 19.71 -5.56
N SER A 158 -6.45 18.43 -5.90
CA SER A 158 -5.81 17.33 -5.16
C SER A 158 -4.28 17.44 -5.10
N ARG A 159 -3.63 17.80 -6.22
CA ARG A 159 -2.16 17.97 -6.27
C ARG A 159 -1.65 19.09 -5.38
N LYS A 160 -2.40 20.21 -5.30
CA LYS A 160 -2.06 21.37 -4.43
C LYS A 160 -2.21 21.01 -2.96
N VAL A 161 -3.05 20.03 -2.67
CA VAL A 161 -3.45 19.64 -1.31
C VAL A 161 -2.54 18.56 -0.72
N VAL A 162 -2.24 17.49 -1.46
CA VAL A 162 -1.48 16.32 -0.96
C VAL A 162 -0.01 16.35 -1.39
N GLY A 163 0.29 17.11 -2.44
CA GLY A 163 1.64 17.25 -3.00
C GLY A 163 1.98 16.21 -4.09
N PRO A 164 3.13 16.40 -4.75
CA PRO A 164 3.52 15.61 -5.92
C PRO A 164 3.90 14.15 -5.61
N LEU A 165 4.35 13.87 -4.38
CA LEU A 165 4.74 12.51 -3.95
C LEU A 165 3.53 11.72 -3.44
N SER A 166 2.48 11.61 -4.28
CA SER A 166 1.22 10.95 -3.96
C SER A 166 0.57 10.38 -5.23
N ASP A 167 -0.50 9.62 -5.03
CA ASP A 167 -1.44 9.20 -6.10
C ASP A 167 -2.57 10.21 -6.33
N GLY A 168 -2.44 11.41 -5.75
CA GLY A 168 -3.45 12.48 -5.73
C GLY A 168 -4.26 12.55 -4.44
N LEU A 169 -4.26 11.51 -3.61
CA LEU A 169 -4.93 11.48 -2.31
C LEU A 169 -4.03 10.94 -1.18
N VAL A 170 -3.31 9.85 -1.44
CA VAL A 170 -2.46 9.19 -0.45
C VAL A 170 -1.00 9.44 -0.78
N GLN A 171 -0.24 9.96 0.18
CA GLN A 171 1.20 10.12 0.02
C GLN A 171 1.89 8.74 -0.10
N ILE A 172 2.85 8.64 -1.02
CA ILE A 172 3.60 7.40 -1.30
C ILE A 172 4.16 6.78 -0.01
N LYS A 173 4.71 7.60 0.89
CA LYS A 173 5.28 7.15 2.18
C LYS A 173 4.25 6.51 3.13
N ASN A 174 2.97 6.86 2.96
CA ASN A 174 1.88 6.42 3.82
C ASN A 174 1.11 5.20 3.27
N ALA A 175 1.39 4.80 2.03
CA ALA A 175 0.56 3.84 1.29
C ALA A 175 0.98 2.37 1.47
N SER A 176 1.93 2.06 2.35
CA SER A 176 2.39 0.68 2.55
C SER A 176 2.36 0.24 4.01
N VAL A 177 2.13 -1.04 4.21
CA VAL A 177 2.36 -1.74 5.48
C VAL A 177 3.85 -2.02 5.65
N LYS A 178 4.38 -1.84 6.86
CA LYS A 178 5.79 -2.09 7.19
C LYS A 178 6.11 -3.59 7.01
N GLY A 179 7.26 -3.88 6.40
CA GLY A 179 7.75 -5.25 6.22
C GLY A 179 7.17 -6.01 5.02
N THR A 180 5.98 -5.62 4.54
CA THR A 180 5.25 -6.37 3.51
C THR A 180 5.79 -6.17 2.09
N PRO A 181 5.55 -7.12 1.18
CA PRO A 181 5.70 -6.93 -0.27
C PRO A 181 4.89 -5.73 -0.76
N ARG A 182 5.47 -4.98 -1.71
CA ARG A 182 4.83 -3.80 -2.30
C ARG A 182 5.34 -3.52 -3.69
N ALA A 183 4.49 -2.91 -4.51
CA ALA A 183 4.89 -2.35 -5.79
C ALA A 183 4.36 -0.93 -5.98
N TYR A 184 4.97 -0.21 -6.90
CA TYR A 184 4.64 1.17 -7.25
C TYR A 184 4.31 1.22 -8.73
N VAL A 185 3.21 1.88 -9.07
CA VAL A 185 2.73 2.02 -10.44
C VAL A 185 2.33 3.46 -10.70
N HIS A 186 2.59 3.95 -11.93
CA HIS A 186 2.25 5.33 -12.29
C HIS A 186 0.76 5.45 -12.59
N ARG A 187 -0.06 5.35 -11.53
CA ARG A 187 -1.53 5.42 -11.58
C ARG A 187 -2.04 6.35 -10.48
N ALA A 188 -3.18 7.00 -10.76
CA ALA A 188 -3.88 7.84 -9.82
C ALA A 188 -4.65 7.01 -8.78
N HIS A 189 -5.10 7.65 -7.69
CA HIS A 189 -5.85 7.01 -6.62
C HIS A 189 -7.11 6.29 -7.11
N SER A 190 -7.87 6.94 -7.98
CA SER A 190 -9.10 6.41 -8.59
C SER A 190 -9.44 7.15 -9.88
N GLY A 191 -10.60 6.85 -10.48
CA GLY A 191 -11.04 7.45 -11.73
C GLY A 191 -10.57 6.69 -12.95
N HIS A 192 -10.62 7.34 -14.13
CA HIS A 192 -10.30 6.69 -15.42
C HIS A 192 -8.87 6.13 -15.45
N TYR A 193 -7.90 6.90 -14.95
CA TYR A 193 -6.50 6.49 -14.83
C TYR A 193 -6.18 5.90 -13.44
N GLY A 194 -7.20 5.41 -12.75
CA GLY A 194 -7.09 4.90 -11.39
C GLY A 194 -6.36 3.57 -11.31
N ILE A 195 -5.69 3.36 -10.19
CA ILE A 195 -4.87 2.18 -9.90
C ILE A 195 -5.67 0.86 -9.99
N VAL A 196 -6.95 0.88 -9.63
CA VAL A 196 -7.84 -0.31 -9.66
C VAL A 196 -8.22 -0.69 -11.10
N ASN A 197 -8.29 0.28 -12.01
CA ASN A 197 -8.68 0.09 -13.40
C ASN A 197 -7.47 -0.13 -14.32
N SER A 198 -6.35 -0.58 -13.78
CA SER A 198 -5.10 -0.69 -14.53
C SER A 198 -4.66 -2.12 -14.75
N GLU A 199 -4.02 -2.39 -15.88
CA GLU A 199 -3.40 -3.68 -16.15
C GLU A 199 -2.29 -3.98 -15.16
N GLU A 200 -1.49 -2.99 -14.78
CA GLU A 200 -0.45 -3.09 -13.76
C GLU A 200 -1.04 -3.54 -12.41
N GLY A 201 -2.19 -2.98 -12.05
CA GLY A 201 -2.92 -3.34 -10.84
C GLY A 201 -3.40 -4.78 -10.87
N TYR A 202 -4.06 -5.18 -11.96
CA TYR A 202 -4.55 -6.54 -12.16
C TYR A 202 -3.42 -7.57 -12.18
N GLN A 203 -2.34 -7.31 -12.89
CA GLN A 203 -1.22 -8.25 -13.00
C GLN A 203 -0.47 -8.42 -11.68
N ASN A 204 -0.26 -7.36 -10.91
CA ASN A 204 0.32 -7.47 -9.58
C ASN A 204 -0.58 -8.29 -8.63
N LEU A 205 -1.90 -8.06 -8.66
CA LEU A 205 -2.87 -8.82 -7.89
C LEU A 205 -2.83 -10.31 -8.23
N LYS A 206 -3.00 -10.64 -9.52
CA LYS A 206 -3.01 -12.03 -10.01
C LYS A 206 -1.72 -12.76 -9.64
N ARG A 207 -0.57 -12.12 -9.86
CA ARG A 207 0.74 -12.69 -9.56
C ARG A 207 0.96 -12.88 -8.07
N PHE A 208 0.58 -11.92 -7.25
CA PHE A 208 0.68 -12.07 -5.80
C PHE A 208 -0.22 -13.20 -5.27
N PHE A 209 -1.46 -13.32 -5.74
CA PHE A 209 -2.38 -14.36 -5.25
C PHE A 209 -1.99 -15.76 -5.70
N PHE A 210 -1.62 -15.91 -6.96
CA PHE A 210 -1.47 -17.21 -7.61
C PHE A 210 -0.02 -17.53 -8.03
N GLY A 211 0.90 -16.61 -7.86
CA GLY A 211 2.32 -16.84 -8.08
C GLY A 211 2.96 -17.67 -6.97
N ASP A 212 3.93 -18.47 -7.35
CA ASP A 212 4.66 -19.40 -6.49
C ASP A 212 6.16 -19.04 -6.36
N ILE A 213 6.60 -17.99 -7.08
CA ILE A 213 7.98 -17.47 -7.01
C ILE A 213 7.92 -16.03 -6.51
N SER A 214 8.55 -15.73 -5.36
CA SER A 214 8.77 -14.37 -4.89
C SER A 214 10.13 -13.87 -5.35
N VAL A 215 10.14 -12.71 -6.01
CA VAL A 215 11.37 -12.06 -6.49
C VAL A 215 11.54 -10.73 -5.75
N GLN A 216 12.73 -10.52 -5.20
CA GLN A 216 13.09 -9.26 -4.53
C GLN A 216 14.39 -8.74 -5.09
N GLY A 217 14.40 -7.47 -5.50
CA GLY A 217 15.61 -6.74 -5.90
C GLY A 217 16.08 -5.86 -4.74
N ASN A 218 17.35 -5.99 -4.37
CA ASN A 218 17.99 -5.13 -3.38
C ASN A 218 19.29 -4.56 -3.96
N LEU A 219 19.53 -3.27 -3.72
CA LEU A 219 20.80 -2.61 -3.98
C LEU A 219 21.59 -2.54 -2.67
N ILE A 220 22.79 -3.09 -2.66
CA ILE A 220 23.72 -2.98 -1.54
C ILE A 220 24.74 -1.89 -1.87
N ILE A 221 24.68 -0.78 -1.15
CA ILE A 221 25.64 0.33 -1.28
C ILE A 221 26.73 0.08 -0.24
N ASN A 222 27.91 -0.32 -0.73
CA ASN A 222 29.05 -0.63 0.15
C ASN A 222 29.85 0.63 0.48
N LYS A 223 30.05 1.52 -0.50
CA LYS A 223 30.88 2.72 -0.37
C LYS A 223 30.51 3.74 -1.43
N ILE A 224 30.63 5.01 -1.05
CA ILE A 224 30.60 6.14 -2.00
C ILE A 224 32.00 6.72 -2.12
N THR A 225 32.46 6.86 -3.36
CA THR A 225 33.74 7.46 -3.66
C THR A 225 33.50 8.86 -4.22
N PHE A 226 34.20 9.85 -3.67
CA PHE A 226 34.11 11.22 -4.13
C PHE A 226 35.28 11.64 -5.03
N PRO A 227 35.06 12.63 -5.88
CA PRO A 227 36.17 13.32 -6.53
C PRO A 227 37.15 13.93 -5.50
N LYS A 228 38.43 13.95 -5.82
CA LYS A 228 39.51 14.41 -4.92
C LYS A 228 39.21 15.74 -4.23
N LYS A 229 38.63 16.73 -4.95
CA LYS A 229 38.25 18.03 -4.38
C LYS A 229 37.24 17.93 -3.24
N ILE A 230 36.25 17.06 -3.38
CA ILE A 230 35.22 16.84 -2.36
C ILE A 230 35.78 16.08 -1.16
N GLU A 231 36.64 15.08 -1.40
CA GLU A 231 37.32 14.36 -0.33
C GLU A 231 38.23 15.29 0.51
N GLN A 232 38.98 16.18 -0.15
CA GLN A 232 39.80 17.17 0.54
C GLN A 232 38.94 18.15 1.35
N ALA A 233 37.82 18.61 0.82
CA ALA A 233 36.89 19.48 1.56
C ALA A 233 36.29 18.76 2.78
N LYS A 234 35.94 17.49 2.65
CA LYS A 234 35.44 16.64 3.74
C LYS A 234 36.50 16.46 4.83
N LYS A 235 37.75 16.20 4.45
CA LYS A 235 38.89 16.14 5.40
C LYS A 235 39.11 17.46 6.20
N LYS A 236 38.73 18.60 5.59
CA LYS A 236 38.75 19.92 6.22
C LYS A 236 37.47 20.23 7.03
N GLY A 237 36.62 19.21 7.33
CA GLY A 237 35.42 19.36 8.15
C GLY A 237 34.19 19.90 7.41
N LYS A 238 34.24 20.07 6.07
CA LYS A 238 33.05 20.48 5.31
C LYS A 238 32.08 19.31 5.16
N LYS A 239 30.81 19.55 5.44
CA LYS A 239 29.73 18.55 5.24
C LYS A 239 29.41 18.41 3.76
N VAL A 240 29.29 17.18 3.28
CA VAL A 240 28.78 16.87 1.94
C VAL A 240 27.26 16.93 1.98
N ARG A 241 26.67 17.83 1.19
CA ARG A 241 25.23 17.93 1.01
C ARG A 241 24.88 17.34 -0.37
N ALA A 242 24.46 16.09 -0.37
CA ALA A 242 24.05 15.38 -1.60
C ALA A 242 22.84 14.50 -1.31
N ALA A 243 22.07 14.26 -2.37
CA ALA A 243 20.97 13.31 -2.39
C ALA A 243 21.10 12.40 -3.61
N TYR A 244 20.66 11.19 -3.47
CA TYR A 244 20.71 10.16 -4.51
C TYR A 244 19.31 9.76 -4.87
N HIS A 245 19.00 9.77 -6.17
CA HIS A 245 17.74 9.32 -6.72
C HIS A 245 17.99 8.01 -7.46
N LEU A 246 17.31 6.95 -7.07
CA LEU A 246 17.40 5.66 -7.73
C LEU A 246 16.10 5.42 -8.49
N GLU A 247 16.23 5.19 -9.78
CA GLU A 247 15.13 4.82 -10.65
C GLU A 247 15.06 3.30 -10.80
N VAL A 248 13.86 2.77 -10.76
CA VAL A 248 13.60 1.34 -10.92
C VAL A 248 12.36 1.13 -11.76
N VAL A 249 12.51 0.43 -12.87
CA VAL A 249 11.39 -0.04 -13.69
C VAL A 249 11.56 -1.53 -13.90
N THR A 250 10.54 -2.31 -13.57
CA THR A 250 10.56 -3.75 -13.85
C THR A 250 9.36 -4.13 -14.71
N LYS A 251 9.60 -4.99 -15.68
CA LYS A 251 8.60 -5.53 -16.60
C LYS A 251 8.71 -7.04 -16.70
N VAL A 252 7.64 -7.68 -17.06
CA VAL A 252 7.72 -9.00 -17.66
C VAL A 252 8.16 -8.81 -19.11
N ARG A 253 9.04 -9.68 -19.61
CA ARG A 253 9.49 -9.60 -21.02
C ARG A 253 8.27 -9.55 -21.94
N ASP A 254 8.37 -8.70 -22.97
CA ASP A 254 7.33 -8.45 -24.00
C ASP A 254 6.00 -7.86 -23.48
N ALA A 255 5.86 -7.61 -22.18
CA ALA A 255 4.71 -6.88 -21.65
C ALA A 255 4.80 -5.38 -21.95
N ARG A 256 3.65 -4.78 -22.29
CA ARG A 256 3.52 -3.34 -22.54
C ARG A 256 3.32 -2.52 -21.26
N TRP A 257 3.18 -3.16 -20.10
CA TRP A 257 2.92 -2.54 -18.80
C TRP A 257 4.08 -2.80 -17.83
N ASP A 258 4.24 -1.91 -16.86
CA ASP A 258 5.26 -2.00 -15.82
C ASP A 258 4.70 -2.72 -14.58
N MET A 259 5.39 -3.75 -14.09
CA MET A 259 5.03 -4.36 -12.80
C MET A 259 5.38 -3.45 -11.63
N TYR A 260 6.46 -2.70 -11.78
CA TYR A 260 6.98 -1.79 -10.77
C TYR A 260 7.64 -0.61 -11.49
N ARG A 261 7.27 0.61 -11.09
CA ARG A 261 7.82 1.84 -11.69
C ARG A 261 8.02 2.92 -10.64
N ARG A 262 9.26 3.32 -10.48
CA ARG A 262 9.68 4.49 -9.71
C ARG A 262 10.71 5.26 -10.51
N THR A 263 10.37 6.46 -10.95
CA THR A 263 11.25 7.30 -11.78
C THR A 263 11.27 8.72 -11.26
N VAL A 264 12.28 9.48 -11.64
CA VAL A 264 12.39 10.92 -11.32
C VAL A 264 11.27 11.69 -11.99
N ASP A 265 11.00 11.40 -13.27
CA ASP A 265 9.96 12.07 -14.06
C ASP A 265 8.56 11.91 -13.46
N ASP A 266 8.29 10.75 -12.87
CA ASP A 266 7.03 10.48 -12.17
C ASP A 266 7.00 11.06 -10.74
N GLY A 267 8.10 11.66 -10.28
CA GLY A 267 8.24 12.13 -8.89
C GLY A 267 8.24 10.99 -7.88
N SER A 268 8.61 9.78 -8.26
CA SER A 268 8.48 8.59 -7.43
C SER A 268 9.81 7.87 -7.14
N ALA A 269 10.93 8.33 -7.68
CA ALA A 269 12.26 7.75 -7.47
C ALA A 269 12.56 7.51 -5.98
N ILE A 270 13.37 6.50 -5.70
CA ILE A 270 13.85 6.24 -4.34
C ILE A 270 14.85 7.34 -3.98
N TYR A 271 14.56 8.06 -2.90
CA TYR A 271 15.39 9.16 -2.44
C TYR A 271 16.21 8.74 -1.21
N ILE A 272 17.51 9.03 -1.24
CA ILE A 272 18.44 8.74 -0.15
C ILE A 272 19.30 9.97 0.11
N ASN A 273 19.30 10.48 1.32
CA ASN A 273 20.23 11.53 1.74
C ASN A 273 21.64 10.96 1.95
N HIS A 274 22.66 11.77 1.64
CA HIS A 274 24.05 11.35 1.83
C HIS A 274 24.35 10.91 3.27
N ASP A 275 23.83 11.61 4.26
CA ASP A 275 24.04 11.32 5.68
C ASP A 275 23.54 9.91 6.09
N GLU A 276 22.63 9.34 5.32
CA GLU A 276 22.11 7.98 5.58
C GLU A 276 23.07 6.86 5.15
N ILE A 277 24.03 7.19 4.29
CA ILE A 277 24.95 6.21 3.68
C ILE A 277 26.42 6.60 3.84
N ASP A 278 26.73 7.74 4.44
CA ASP A 278 28.10 8.17 4.66
C ASP A 278 28.82 7.26 5.65
N GLY A 279 29.86 6.57 5.17
CA GLY A 279 30.65 5.64 5.97
C GLY A 279 29.88 4.38 6.44
N LYS A 280 28.68 4.11 5.88
CA LYS A 280 27.83 2.98 6.26
C LYS A 280 27.47 2.15 5.06
N GLN A 281 27.44 0.82 5.22
CA GLN A 281 26.77 -0.04 4.27
C GLN A 281 25.25 0.14 4.39
N LYS A 282 24.55 0.30 3.27
CA LYS A 282 23.09 0.41 3.24
C LYS A 282 22.51 -0.54 2.21
N THR A 283 21.51 -1.29 2.62
CA THR A 283 20.67 -2.07 1.71
C THR A 283 19.40 -1.29 1.40
N VAL A 284 19.15 -1.07 0.12
CA VAL A 284 17.95 -0.40 -0.41
C VAL A 284 17.10 -1.42 -1.14
N ARG A 285 15.88 -1.64 -0.69
CA ARG A 285 14.91 -2.49 -1.40
C ARG A 285 14.44 -1.77 -2.65
N LEU A 286 14.75 -2.32 -3.82
CA LEU A 286 14.39 -1.76 -5.11
C LEU A 286 12.97 -2.15 -5.50
N PHE A 287 12.66 -3.46 -5.50
CA PHE A 287 11.32 -3.94 -5.88
C PHE A 287 10.97 -5.28 -5.22
N SER A 288 9.67 -5.61 -5.26
CA SER A 288 9.13 -6.94 -4.97
C SER A 288 8.17 -7.32 -6.09
N SER A 289 8.23 -8.56 -6.52
CA SER A 289 7.40 -9.09 -7.59
C SER A 289 7.10 -10.56 -7.35
N PHE A 290 6.07 -11.08 -8.00
CA PHE A 290 5.67 -12.47 -7.94
C PHE A 290 5.52 -13.04 -9.35
N LEU A 291 6.01 -14.25 -9.56
CA LEU A 291 5.96 -14.96 -10.83
C LEU A 291 5.35 -16.34 -10.63
N SER A 292 4.94 -16.97 -11.71
CA SER A 292 4.45 -18.36 -11.70
C SER A 292 5.36 -19.25 -12.49
N LYS A 293 5.76 -20.38 -11.91
CA LYS A 293 6.56 -21.43 -12.60
C LYS A 293 5.87 -21.92 -13.87
N ASN A 294 4.54 -22.01 -13.83
CA ASN A 294 3.75 -22.47 -14.98
C ASN A 294 3.73 -21.48 -16.14
N ALA A 295 4.10 -20.21 -15.90
CA ALA A 295 4.19 -19.18 -16.93
C ALA A 295 5.59 -19.10 -17.58
N ILE A 296 6.55 -19.90 -17.12
CA ILE A 296 7.90 -19.98 -17.72
C ILE A 296 7.78 -20.76 -19.02
N ILE A 297 8.10 -20.11 -20.14
CA ILE A 297 8.16 -20.76 -21.44
C ILE A 297 9.37 -21.71 -21.45
N LYS A 298 9.12 -23.01 -21.57
CA LYS A 298 10.18 -24.03 -21.73
C LYS A 298 11.04 -23.62 -22.93
N ASN A 299 12.35 -23.52 -22.74
CA ASN A 299 13.37 -23.12 -23.71
C ASN A 299 13.61 -21.61 -23.89
N SER A 300 13.01 -20.70 -23.15
CA SER A 300 13.55 -19.36 -23.11
C SER A 300 14.79 -19.33 -22.21
N LYS A 301 15.96 -19.03 -22.74
CA LYS A 301 17.20 -18.83 -21.97
C LYS A 301 17.11 -17.64 -20.99
N TYR A 302 15.97 -16.95 -20.95
CA TYR A 302 15.75 -15.74 -20.18
C TYR A 302 14.33 -15.76 -19.59
N MET A 303 14.25 -15.64 -18.28
CA MET A 303 13.01 -15.34 -17.57
C MET A 303 12.57 -13.90 -17.75
#